data_65beddee5f48048bc29535825001fbc5
#
_entry.id   65beddee5f48048bc29535825001fbc5
#
_cell.length_a   1.000
_cell.length_b   1.000
_cell.length_c   1.000
_cell.angle_alpha   90.00
_cell.angle_beta   90.00
_cell.angle_gamma   90.00
#
_symmetry.space_group_name_H-M   'P 1'
#
loop_
_entity.id
_entity.type
_entity.pdbx_description
1 polymer ?
#
loop_
_entity_poly.entity_id
_entity_poly.type
_entity_poly.pdbx_seq_one_letter_code
_entity_poly.pdbx_strand_id
1 'polypeptide(L)'
;RTAYKINGENDEYLLIQNIQTDGWWRGITKYFNTTGMLVWRIDYPYQTVSLGNRLNNEIGKPNVMIVPADGYVISDYNHGKGKKWTDDEYKESLKGDPFPGTGDVKELLSVELNNSTLKKPFYNIKETDGIITFDYLKDFATGIDSPVIQQNQEKDTRIFTLDGRYLGTDASQLTKGVYIIGKKKVIIK
;
A
#
# COMPACT_ATOMS: atom_id res chain seq x y z
N ARG A 1 -0.29 -16.42 6.17
CA ARG A 1 -0.69 -15.03 6.35
C ARG A 1 0.54 -14.15 6.37
N THR A 2 0.52 -13.07 5.65
CA THR A 2 1.68 -12.21 5.42
C THR A 2 1.38 -10.83 6.01
N ALA A 3 2.35 -10.25 6.69
CA ALA A 3 2.37 -8.83 7.00
C ALA A 3 3.34 -8.14 6.02
N TYR A 4 2.98 -6.96 5.56
CA TYR A 4 3.85 -6.14 4.73
C TYR A 4 4.46 -5.03 5.58
N LYS A 5 5.79 -4.87 5.49
CA LYS A 5 6.52 -3.79 6.14
C LYS A 5 6.82 -2.70 5.12
N ILE A 6 6.49 -1.46 5.45
CA ILE A 6 6.82 -0.27 4.67
C ILE A 6 7.74 0.61 5.49
N ASN A 7 8.99 0.68 5.09
CA ASN A 7 9.99 1.45 5.81
C ASN A 7 9.75 2.96 5.66
N GLY A 8 9.81 3.65 6.77
CA GLY A 8 9.98 5.08 6.89
C GLY A 8 11.45 5.46 7.10
N GLU A 9 11.68 6.53 7.83
CA GLU A 9 12.98 7.02 8.25
C GLU A 9 13.21 6.69 9.73
N ASN A 10 14.45 6.73 10.20
CA ASN A 10 14.80 6.62 11.63
C ASN A 10 14.21 5.42 12.37
N ASP A 11 14.24 4.23 11.76
CA ASP A 11 13.67 2.99 12.30
C ASP A 11 12.13 2.98 12.44
N GLU A 12 11.46 4.00 11.93
CA GLU A 12 10.02 4.06 11.86
C GLU A 12 9.51 3.30 10.62
N TYR A 13 8.36 2.65 10.75
CA TYR A 13 7.77 1.90 9.65
C TYR A 13 6.27 1.62 9.87
N LEU A 14 5.59 1.22 8.80
CA LEU A 14 4.25 0.65 8.90
C LEU A 14 4.30 -0.87 8.78
N LEU A 15 3.42 -1.54 9.52
CA LEU A 15 3.04 -2.92 9.28
C LEU A 15 1.60 -2.98 8.82
N ILE A 16 1.36 -3.72 7.74
CA ILE A 16 0.05 -3.87 7.14
C ILE A 16 -0.35 -5.32 7.19
N GLN A 17 -1.54 -5.58 7.72
CA GLN A 17 -2.07 -6.92 7.88
C GLN A 17 -3.51 -7.00 7.39
N ASN A 18 -3.86 -8.10 6.74
CA ASN A 18 -5.25 -8.45 6.49
C ASN A 18 -5.78 -9.23 7.70
N ILE A 19 -6.76 -8.65 8.41
CA ILE A 19 -7.42 -9.29 9.54
C ILE A 19 -8.79 -9.82 9.11
N GLN A 20 -9.04 -11.11 9.40
CA GLN A 20 -10.26 -11.80 9.01
C GLN A 20 -10.82 -12.60 10.16
N THR A 21 -12.05 -13.08 10.03
CA THR A 21 -12.77 -13.82 11.08
C THR A 21 -12.26 -15.24 11.33
N ASP A 22 -11.17 -15.63 10.69
CA ASP A 22 -10.55 -16.93 10.81
C ASP A 22 -9.12 -16.86 11.39
N GLY A 23 -8.56 -18.01 11.75
CA GLY A 23 -7.18 -18.16 12.23
C GLY A 23 -6.86 -17.32 13.47
N TRP A 24 -5.70 -16.65 13.47
CA TRP A 24 -5.18 -15.91 14.63
C TRP A 24 -6.09 -14.74 15.05
N TRP A 25 -6.66 -14.02 14.09
CA TRP A 25 -7.48 -12.84 14.33
C TRP A 25 -8.92 -13.16 14.74
N ARG A 26 -9.36 -14.41 14.62
CA ARG A 26 -10.74 -14.86 14.85
C ARG A 26 -11.36 -14.32 16.14
N GLY A 27 -10.59 -14.30 17.22
CA GLY A 27 -11.10 -13.84 18.53
C GLY A 27 -11.42 -12.35 18.51
N ILE A 28 -10.49 -11.56 18.04
CA ILE A 28 -10.61 -10.08 18.01
C ILE A 28 -11.66 -9.66 16.99
N THR A 29 -11.56 -10.14 15.74
CA THR A 29 -12.48 -9.76 14.67
C THR A 29 -13.92 -10.16 14.95
N LYS A 30 -14.14 -11.32 15.59
CA LYS A 30 -15.47 -11.73 16.03
C LYS A 30 -16.00 -10.86 17.17
N TYR A 31 -15.16 -10.48 18.12
CA TYR A 31 -15.55 -9.67 19.26
C TYR A 31 -15.94 -8.24 18.85
N PHE A 32 -15.15 -7.63 17.97
CA PHE A 32 -15.40 -6.28 17.46
C PHE A 32 -16.27 -6.25 16.19
N ASN A 33 -16.58 -7.41 15.60
CA ASN A 33 -17.33 -7.55 14.36
C ASN A 33 -16.77 -6.69 13.24
N THR A 34 -15.46 -6.83 12.99
CA THR A 34 -14.74 -6.05 11.99
C THR A 34 -13.70 -6.89 11.28
N THR A 35 -13.48 -6.62 9.99
CA THR A 35 -12.44 -7.21 9.16
C THR A 35 -11.80 -6.09 8.33
N GLY A 36 -10.70 -6.38 7.64
CA GLY A 36 -10.10 -5.41 6.75
C GLY A 36 -8.59 -5.36 6.81
N MET A 37 -8.03 -4.29 6.25
CA MET A 37 -6.61 -3.97 6.31
C MET A 37 -6.30 -3.19 7.58
N LEU A 38 -5.59 -3.81 8.51
CA LEU A 38 -5.11 -3.14 9.71
C LEU A 38 -3.72 -2.56 9.45
N VAL A 39 -3.54 -1.28 9.76
CA VAL A 39 -2.28 -0.57 9.60
C VAL A 39 -1.74 -0.19 10.98
N TRP A 40 -0.51 -0.61 11.25
CA TRP A 40 0.22 -0.25 12.45
C TRP A 40 1.32 0.75 12.08
N ARG A 41 1.47 1.81 12.85
CA ARG A 41 2.67 2.62 12.86
C ARG A 41 3.59 2.14 13.98
N ILE A 42 4.86 1.97 13.66
CA ILE A 42 5.87 1.46 14.57
C ILE A 42 7.05 2.44 14.61
N ASP A 43 7.40 2.85 15.79
CA ASP A 43 8.66 3.50 16.12
C ASP A 43 9.31 2.68 17.22
N TYR A 44 10.33 1.87 16.84
CA TYR A 44 10.92 0.92 17.77
C TYR A 44 12.42 1.15 17.96
N PRO A 45 12.80 2.23 18.66
CA PRO A 45 14.18 2.46 19.01
C PRO A 45 14.62 1.37 20.02
N TYR A 46 15.41 0.42 19.55
CA TYR A 46 15.80 -0.79 20.28
C TYR A 46 16.32 -0.50 21.69
N GLN A 47 17.17 0.51 21.84
CA GLN A 47 17.76 0.90 23.12
C GLN A 47 16.71 1.32 24.16
N THR A 48 15.73 2.10 23.72
CA THR A 48 14.72 2.67 24.63
C THR A 48 13.60 1.66 24.92
N VAL A 49 13.12 0.99 23.90
CA VAL A 49 11.92 0.12 24.00
C VAL A 49 12.30 -1.25 24.51
N SER A 50 13.25 -1.92 23.86
CA SER A 50 13.59 -3.31 24.20
C SER A 50 14.38 -3.40 25.51
N LEU A 51 15.44 -2.62 25.66
CA LEU A 51 16.26 -2.67 26.85
C LEU A 51 15.66 -1.90 28.05
N GLY A 52 14.95 -0.82 27.76
CA GLY A 52 14.33 0.02 28.78
C GLY A 52 12.94 -0.44 29.22
N ASN A 53 12.34 -1.41 28.54
CA ASN A 53 10.95 -1.84 28.75
C ASN A 53 9.96 -0.65 28.80
N ARG A 54 10.09 0.28 27.85
CA ARG A 54 9.35 1.55 27.84
C ARG A 54 8.41 1.69 26.64
N LEU A 55 7.81 0.59 26.22
CA LEU A 55 6.83 0.62 25.12
C LEU A 55 5.65 1.53 25.49
N ASN A 56 5.37 2.51 24.61
CA ASN A 56 4.27 3.46 24.76
C ASN A 56 4.23 4.24 26.09
N ASN A 57 5.38 4.47 26.72
CA ASN A 57 5.45 5.19 28.00
C ASN A 57 5.55 6.71 27.85
N GLU A 58 5.86 7.21 26.67
CA GLU A 58 5.97 8.64 26.40
C GLU A 58 4.65 9.17 25.83
N ILE A 59 4.01 10.09 26.56
CA ILE A 59 2.75 10.69 26.14
C ILE A 59 2.96 11.46 24.83
N GLY A 60 2.10 11.20 23.83
CA GLY A 60 2.16 11.85 22.52
C GLY A 60 3.13 11.22 21.52
N LYS A 61 3.97 10.26 21.98
CA LYS A 61 4.94 9.55 21.13
C LYS A 61 4.81 8.03 21.25
N PRO A 62 3.70 7.44 20.84
CA PRO A 62 3.53 6.00 20.95
C PRO A 62 4.49 5.26 20.04
N ASN A 63 5.15 4.23 20.58
CA ASN A 63 6.05 3.37 19.81
C ASN A 63 5.31 2.38 18.90
N VAL A 64 4.14 1.94 19.33
CA VAL A 64 3.28 1.04 18.56
C VAL A 64 1.84 1.53 18.67
N MET A 65 1.23 1.85 17.54
CA MET A 65 -0.15 2.32 17.50
C MET A 65 -0.81 1.93 16.17
N ILE A 66 -2.12 1.73 16.21
CA ILE A 66 -2.94 1.56 14.99
C ILE A 66 -3.10 2.93 14.30
N VAL A 67 -3.12 2.91 12.99
CA VAL A 67 -3.58 4.00 12.14
C VAL A 67 -5.01 3.68 11.75
N PRO A 68 -6.01 4.23 12.45
CA PRO A 68 -7.40 3.89 12.21
C PRO A 68 -7.92 4.51 10.92
N ALA A 69 -8.77 3.76 10.19
CA ALA A 69 -9.36 4.25 8.96
C ALA A 69 -10.32 5.42 9.20
N ASP A 70 -11.04 5.42 10.31
CA ASP A 70 -11.95 6.50 10.69
C ASP A 70 -11.24 7.74 11.30
N GLY A 71 -9.91 7.67 11.45
CA GLY A 71 -9.10 8.73 12.05
C GLY A 71 -9.28 8.88 13.57
N TYR A 72 -10.00 7.96 14.21
CA TYR A 72 -10.34 8.05 15.62
C TYR A 72 -9.55 7.05 16.45
N VAL A 73 -8.66 7.53 17.32
CA VAL A 73 -7.86 6.69 18.21
C VAL A 73 -8.43 6.73 19.61
N ILE A 74 -8.91 5.60 20.10
CA ILE A 74 -9.33 5.42 21.47
C ILE A 74 -8.13 4.96 22.32
N SER A 75 -7.41 5.88 22.87
CA SER A 75 -6.26 5.60 23.73
C SER A 75 -6.07 6.71 24.76
N ASP A 76 -5.41 6.40 25.86
CA ASP A 76 -5.07 7.37 26.89
C ASP A 76 -4.18 8.52 26.37
N TYR A 77 -3.52 8.33 25.25
CA TYR A 77 -2.73 9.38 24.63
C TYR A 77 -3.56 10.50 24.02
N ASN A 78 -4.74 10.17 23.50
CA ASN A 78 -5.62 11.09 22.79
C ASN A 78 -6.84 11.51 23.62
N HIS A 79 -7.07 10.85 24.74
CA HIS A 79 -8.18 11.19 25.62
C HIS A 79 -7.77 12.32 26.54
N GLY A 80 -8.37 13.44 26.37
CA GLY A 80 -8.39 14.46 27.41
C GLY A 80 -8.71 13.79 28.75
N LYS A 81 -7.84 13.98 29.72
CA LYS A 81 -7.92 13.41 31.05
C LYS A 81 -9.39 13.36 31.54
N GLY A 82 -9.91 12.20 31.78
CA GLY A 82 -11.16 12.00 32.48
C GLY A 82 -12.37 11.50 31.68
N LYS A 83 -12.29 11.31 30.37
CA LYS A 83 -13.42 10.66 29.67
C LYS A 83 -13.42 9.17 29.97
N LYS A 84 -14.48 8.67 30.59
CA LYS A 84 -14.76 7.24 30.69
C LYS A 84 -15.55 6.83 29.46
N TRP A 85 -15.07 5.81 28.77
CA TRP A 85 -15.75 5.18 27.64
C TRP A 85 -16.63 4.07 28.13
N THR A 86 -17.82 3.91 27.56
CA THR A 86 -18.61 2.71 27.72
C THR A 86 -18.03 1.59 26.85
N ASP A 87 -18.33 0.34 27.19
CA ASP A 87 -17.89 -0.81 26.37
C ASP A 87 -18.40 -0.72 24.93
N ASP A 88 -19.57 -0.18 24.72
CA ASP A 88 -20.15 -0.02 23.38
C ASP A 88 -19.45 1.06 22.57
N GLU A 89 -19.18 2.22 23.16
CA GLU A 89 -18.39 3.28 22.51
C GLU A 89 -16.98 2.76 22.13
N TYR A 90 -16.38 1.96 23.01
CA TYR A 90 -15.07 1.36 22.74
C TYR A 90 -15.13 0.38 21.57
N LYS A 91 -16.12 -0.50 21.54
CA LYS A 91 -16.30 -1.46 20.43
C LYS A 91 -16.61 -0.77 19.11
N GLU A 92 -17.46 0.24 19.12
CA GLU A 92 -17.79 0.99 17.90
C GLU A 92 -16.56 1.72 17.33
N SER A 93 -15.73 2.33 18.17
CA SER A 93 -14.48 2.93 17.71
C SER A 93 -13.57 1.91 17.04
N LEU A 94 -13.38 0.74 17.65
CA LEU A 94 -12.49 -0.29 17.09
C LEU A 94 -12.99 -0.94 15.79
N LYS A 95 -14.29 -0.85 15.51
CA LYS A 95 -14.85 -1.30 14.21
C LYS A 95 -14.39 -0.42 13.05
N GLY A 96 -14.11 0.84 13.30
CA GLY A 96 -13.65 1.81 12.31
C GLY A 96 -12.15 1.75 12.00
N ASP A 97 -11.36 1.00 12.79
CA ASP A 97 -9.91 0.95 12.65
C ASP A 97 -9.40 0.32 11.34
N PRO A 98 -9.91 -0.85 10.89
CA PRO A 98 -9.44 -1.47 9.65
C PRO A 98 -9.95 -0.75 8.40
N PHE A 99 -9.12 -0.63 7.37
CA PHE A 99 -9.54 -0.13 6.06
C PHE A 99 -10.22 -1.25 5.24
N PRO A 100 -11.25 -0.93 4.43
CA PRO A 100 -11.90 0.37 4.29
C PRO A 100 -12.81 0.72 5.47
N GLY A 101 -13.07 -0.22 6.37
CA GLY A 101 -13.82 -0.06 7.61
C GLY A 101 -15.28 0.34 7.40
N THR A 102 -15.93 0.71 8.50
CA THR A 102 -17.34 1.13 8.51
C THR A 102 -17.57 2.45 7.78
N GLY A 103 -16.52 3.27 7.63
CA GLY A 103 -16.55 4.54 6.90
C GLY A 103 -16.28 4.44 5.41
N ASP A 104 -16.06 3.23 4.86
CA ASP A 104 -15.67 3.00 3.46
C ASP A 104 -14.46 3.83 3.03
N VAL A 105 -13.45 3.94 3.90
CA VAL A 105 -12.24 4.76 3.69
C VAL A 105 -11.30 4.01 2.74
N LYS A 106 -11.20 4.49 1.51
CA LYS A 106 -10.47 3.84 0.42
C LYS A 106 -9.06 4.35 0.19
N GLU A 107 -8.63 5.33 0.97
CA GLU A 107 -7.34 6.00 0.78
C GLU A 107 -6.63 6.20 2.12
N LEU A 108 -5.30 6.04 2.09
CA LEU A 108 -4.39 6.44 3.15
C LEU A 108 -3.21 7.17 2.50
N LEU A 109 -3.24 8.50 2.49
CA LEU A 109 -2.31 9.31 1.70
C LEU A 109 -0.97 9.51 2.40
N SER A 110 -0.99 9.67 3.71
CA SER A 110 0.21 9.82 4.53
C SER A 110 -0.06 9.37 5.96
N VAL A 111 0.99 9.04 6.68
CA VAL A 111 0.93 8.69 8.09
C VAL A 111 1.95 9.54 8.86
N GLU A 112 1.47 10.26 9.87
CA GLU A 112 2.33 10.94 10.80
C GLU A 112 2.97 9.92 11.75
N LEU A 113 4.28 9.88 11.76
CA LEU A 113 5.11 9.10 12.67
C LEU A 113 5.66 10.01 13.77
N ASN A 114 6.46 9.48 14.70
CA ASN A 114 6.97 10.32 15.80
C ASN A 114 8.02 11.35 15.34
N ASN A 115 8.82 10.99 14.32
CA ASN A 115 9.94 11.80 13.85
C ASN A 115 9.82 12.19 12.38
N SER A 116 8.85 11.65 11.65
CA SER A 116 8.70 11.86 10.21
C SER A 116 7.24 11.75 9.77
N THR A 117 6.96 12.19 8.54
CA THR A 117 5.69 11.95 7.85
C THR A 117 5.94 10.97 6.72
N LEU A 118 5.35 9.80 6.79
CA LEU A 118 5.48 8.79 5.74
C LEU A 118 4.48 9.07 4.61
N LYS A 119 4.96 9.59 3.49
CA LYS A 119 4.18 9.88 2.27
C LYS A 119 4.27 8.73 1.28
N LYS A 120 3.63 7.63 1.61
CA LYS A 120 3.56 6.43 0.75
C LYS A 120 2.11 6.01 0.61
N PRO A 121 1.36 6.64 -0.30
CA PRO A 121 -0.08 6.53 -0.37
C PRO A 121 -0.57 5.16 -0.82
N PHE A 122 -1.72 4.80 -0.28
CA PHE A 122 -2.58 3.71 -0.71
C PHE A 122 -3.87 4.27 -1.26
N TYR A 123 -4.35 3.73 -2.38
CA TYR A 123 -5.59 4.11 -3.03
C TYR A 123 -6.43 2.88 -3.33
N ASN A 124 -7.71 3.08 -3.60
CA ASN A 124 -8.64 2.03 -4.00
C ASN A 124 -8.64 0.83 -3.05
N ILE A 125 -8.48 1.07 -1.75
CA ILE A 125 -8.50 0.01 -0.74
C ILE A 125 -9.89 -0.63 -0.74
N LYS A 126 -9.94 -1.94 -0.96
CA LYS A 126 -11.19 -2.73 -1.01
C LYS A 126 -11.01 -4.05 -0.29
N GLU A 127 -12.10 -4.52 0.28
CA GLU A 127 -12.23 -5.89 0.78
C GLU A 127 -13.29 -6.62 -0.04
N THR A 128 -12.93 -7.79 -0.56
CA THR A 128 -13.83 -8.66 -1.29
C THR A 128 -13.54 -10.11 -0.90
N ASP A 129 -14.52 -10.81 -0.37
CA ASP A 129 -14.39 -12.21 0.05
C ASP A 129 -13.17 -12.47 0.96
N GLY A 130 -12.89 -11.55 1.89
CA GLY A 130 -11.76 -11.63 2.82
C GLY A 130 -10.40 -11.32 2.19
N ILE A 131 -10.36 -10.85 0.96
CA ILE A 131 -9.15 -10.41 0.26
C ILE A 131 -9.12 -8.88 0.24
N ILE A 132 -8.00 -8.32 0.69
CA ILE A 132 -7.74 -6.89 0.59
C ILE A 132 -6.94 -6.61 -0.67
N THR A 133 -7.42 -5.66 -1.46
CA THR A 133 -6.73 -5.12 -2.64
C THR A 133 -6.56 -3.61 -2.50
N PHE A 134 -5.46 -3.08 -3.01
CA PHE A 134 -5.17 -1.65 -3.05
C PHE A 134 -4.16 -1.32 -4.13
N ASP A 135 -4.12 -0.07 -4.54
CA ASP A 135 -3.06 0.51 -5.36
C ASP A 135 -2.04 1.21 -4.44
N TYR A 136 -0.76 0.89 -4.60
CA TYR A 136 0.32 1.44 -3.77
C TYR A 136 1.23 2.34 -4.59
N LEU A 137 1.52 3.55 -4.10
CA LEU A 137 2.35 4.57 -4.74
C LEU A 137 1.85 5.01 -6.13
N LYS A 138 0.63 4.68 -6.52
CA LYS A 138 0.07 5.18 -7.76
C LYS A 138 -0.46 6.59 -7.55
N ASP A 139 0.10 7.54 -8.27
CA ASP A 139 -0.41 8.90 -8.33
C ASP A 139 -1.45 8.98 -9.46
N PHE A 140 -2.72 9.05 -9.10
CA PHE A 140 -3.81 9.26 -10.05
C PHE A 140 -4.03 10.75 -10.37
N ALA A 141 -3.26 11.65 -9.74
CA ALA A 141 -3.47 13.10 -9.88
C ALA A 141 -3.05 13.65 -11.25
N THR A 142 -2.43 12.87 -12.11
CA THR A 142 -1.96 13.37 -13.40
C THR A 142 -2.99 13.29 -14.53
N GLY A 143 -4.20 12.74 -14.31
CA GLY A 143 -5.28 12.76 -15.30
C GLY A 143 -4.92 12.21 -16.71
N ILE A 144 -3.73 11.66 -16.85
CA ILE A 144 -3.26 10.95 -18.03
C ILE A 144 -3.32 9.48 -17.63
N ASP A 145 -4.45 8.83 -17.86
CA ASP A 145 -4.45 7.39 -17.97
C ASP A 145 -3.30 7.04 -18.92
N SER A 146 -2.28 6.36 -18.38
CA SER A 146 -1.32 5.71 -19.27
C SER A 146 -2.17 4.89 -20.21
N PRO A 147 -2.12 5.11 -21.52
CA PRO A 147 -2.96 4.35 -22.44
C PRO A 147 -2.74 2.89 -22.07
N VAL A 148 -3.81 2.21 -21.69
CA VAL A 148 -3.81 0.76 -21.58
C VAL A 148 -3.44 0.29 -22.98
N ILE A 149 -2.16 0.10 -23.21
CA ILE A 149 -1.70 -0.64 -24.37
C ILE A 149 -2.19 -2.05 -24.07
N GLN A 150 -3.44 -2.32 -24.49
CA GLN A 150 -3.82 -3.69 -24.76
C GLN A 150 -2.72 -4.17 -25.70
N GLN A 151 -1.80 -4.94 -25.16
CA GLN A 151 -0.90 -5.75 -25.95
C GLN A 151 -1.76 -6.82 -26.65
N ASN A 152 -2.51 -6.39 -27.64
CA ASN A 152 -2.69 -7.22 -28.80
C ASN A 152 -1.26 -7.39 -29.29
N GLN A 153 -0.70 -8.56 -29.05
CA GLN A 153 0.59 -8.98 -29.61
C GLN A 153 0.41 -9.22 -31.11
N GLU A 154 0.01 -8.20 -31.87
CA GLU A 154 0.36 -8.15 -33.24
C GLU A 154 1.87 -7.90 -33.28
N LYS A 155 2.56 -8.94 -33.71
CA LYS A 155 4.00 -8.97 -33.83
C LYS A 155 4.39 -7.78 -34.73
N ASP A 156 4.97 -6.72 -34.16
CA ASP A 156 5.40 -5.58 -34.94
C ASP A 156 6.41 -6.04 -35.99
N THR A 157 6.00 -6.07 -37.24
CA THR A 157 6.79 -6.56 -38.37
C THR A 157 7.42 -5.42 -39.21
N ARG A 158 7.25 -4.19 -38.75
CA ARG A 158 7.79 -3.03 -39.46
C ARG A 158 9.31 -3.07 -39.52
N ILE A 159 9.85 -2.77 -40.69
CA ILE A 159 11.27 -2.84 -41.00
C ILE A 159 11.79 -1.43 -41.28
N PHE A 160 12.88 -1.09 -40.65
CA PHE A 160 13.57 0.19 -40.85
C PHE A 160 15.07 -0.03 -41.08
N THR A 161 15.69 0.84 -41.85
CA THR A 161 17.14 0.99 -41.88
C THR A 161 17.68 1.62 -40.60
N LEU A 162 18.99 1.59 -40.35
CA LEU A 162 19.57 2.18 -39.13
C LEU A 162 19.41 3.72 -39.06
N ASP A 163 19.27 4.38 -40.21
CA ASP A 163 18.99 5.81 -40.32
C ASP A 163 17.50 6.16 -40.24
N GLY A 164 16.64 5.14 -39.95
CA GLY A 164 15.23 5.34 -39.66
C GLY A 164 14.29 5.31 -40.87
N ARG A 165 14.77 4.99 -42.07
CA ARG A 165 13.93 4.88 -43.27
C ARG A 165 13.08 3.60 -43.22
N TYR A 166 11.79 3.74 -43.40
CA TYR A 166 10.84 2.62 -43.44
C TYR A 166 10.94 1.84 -44.78
N LEU A 167 11.04 0.51 -44.69
CA LEU A 167 11.19 -0.41 -45.82
C LEU A 167 9.98 -1.35 -46.04
N GLY A 168 8.96 -1.30 -45.18
CA GLY A 168 7.79 -2.20 -45.26
C GLY A 168 7.76 -3.21 -44.12
N THR A 169 7.05 -4.32 -44.33
CA THR A 169 6.88 -5.39 -43.35
C THR A 169 7.36 -6.76 -43.82
N ASP A 170 7.81 -6.86 -45.08
CA ASP A 170 8.28 -8.11 -45.66
C ASP A 170 9.82 -8.20 -45.63
N ALA A 171 10.32 -9.08 -44.76
CA ALA A 171 11.75 -9.29 -44.58
C ALA A 171 12.40 -10.13 -45.69
N SER A 172 11.61 -10.77 -46.57
CA SER A 172 12.16 -11.63 -47.67
C SER A 172 12.86 -10.85 -48.75
N GLN A 173 12.59 -9.56 -48.87
CA GLN A 173 13.16 -8.65 -49.88
C GLN A 173 14.44 -7.94 -49.41
N LEU A 174 14.89 -8.22 -48.18
CA LEU A 174 16.04 -7.52 -47.61
C LEU A 174 17.36 -8.07 -48.13
N THR A 175 18.25 -7.19 -48.55
CA THR A 175 19.63 -7.51 -48.88
C THR A 175 20.48 -7.64 -47.60
N LYS A 176 21.69 -8.17 -47.72
CA LYS A 176 22.66 -8.22 -46.61
C LYS A 176 22.82 -6.83 -46.00
N GLY A 177 22.63 -6.79 -44.67
CA GLY A 177 22.71 -5.53 -43.96
C GLY A 177 22.20 -5.59 -42.54
N VAL A 178 22.11 -4.43 -41.89
CA VAL A 178 21.60 -4.28 -40.53
C VAL A 178 20.30 -3.48 -40.56
N TYR A 179 19.26 -4.01 -39.94
CA TYR A 179 17.92 -3.45 -39.95
C TYR A 179 17.31 -3.42 -38.55
N ILE A 180 16.28 -2.63 -38.36
CA ILE A 180 15.42 -2.65 -37.15
C ILE A 180 14.11 -3.30 -37.55
N ILE A 181 13.81 -4.46 -37.02
CA ILE A 181 12.55 -5.21 -37.23
C ILE A 181 11.85 -5.39 -35.92
N GLY A 182 10.61 -4.88 -35.78
CA GLY A 182 9.85 -5.01 -34.56
C GLY A 182 10.60 -4.49 -33.34
N LYS A 183 11.24 -3.33 -33.47
CA LYS A 183 12.07 -2.67 -32.42
C LYS A 183 13.35 -3.42 -32.04
N LYS A 184 13.75 -4.45 -32.78
CA LYS A 184 15.01 -5.20 -32.55
C LYS A 184 15.99 -5.00 -33.71
N LYS A 185 17.28 -4.89 -33.37
CA LYS A 185 18.34 -4.88 -34.36
C LYS A 185 18.57 -6.29 -34.93
N VAL A 186 18.44 -6.47 -36.22
CA VAL A 186 18.59 -7.72 -36.96
C VAL A 186 19.67 -7.61 -38.03
N ILE A 187 20.53 -8.61 -38.14
CA ILE A 187 21.57 -8.70 -39.17
C ILE A 187 21.14 -9.74 -40.19
N ILE A 188 20.95 -9.32 -41.45
CA ILE A 188 20.72 -10.22 -42.59
C ILE A 188 22.08 -10.53 -43.19
N LYS A 189 22.44 -11.81 -43.24
CA LYS A 189 23.73 -12.31 -43.73
C LYS A 189 23.69 -12.63 -45.22
#